data_8d2e014021a44950f350ce945551f5de
#
_entry.id   8d2e014021a44950f350ce945551f5de
#
_cell.length_a   1.000
_cell.length_b   1.000
_cell.length_c   1.000
_cell.angle_alpha   90.00
_cell.angle_beta   90.00
_cell.angle_gamma   90.00
#
_symmetry.space_group_name_H-M   'P 1'
#
loop_
_entity.id
_entity.type
_entity.pdbx_description
1 polymer ?
#
loop_
_entity_poly.entity_id
_entity_poly.type
_entity_poly.pdbx_seq_one_letter_code
_entity_poly.pdbx_strand_id
1 'polypeptide(L)'
;MSNMLESLQLNIAFFPVITTIKSSTFFILLFMDQVITQRNIRTISNYLCRAGIVFEAFHHEPVLTCEEGKKIAQNAGAHCCKSLLLRNKKRFFLFVIPPDDRFSAKEASEFLGCGHLSFAAEEELAELLGTFRGAVCLLGLIFDKEHKVELILDEKILNCDFINCHPCTNDQSWKISMKEITDHLLPSLGYSYRVFKKSDPLA
;
A
#
# COMPACT_ATOMS: atom_id res chain seq x y z
N MET A 1 -16.56 32.94 10.01
CA MET A 1 -16.57 32.23 8.69
C MET A 1 -15.52 32.75 7.70
N SER A 2 -14.76 33.80 8.03
CA SER A 2 -13.74 34.41 7.13
C SER A 2 -12.33 33.78 7.22
N ASN A 3 -11.98 33.13 8.34
CA ASN A 3 -10.61 32.61 8.59
C ASN A 3 -10.33 31.17 8.14
N MET A 4 -11.32 30.49 7.53
CA MET A 4 -11.14 29.10 7.06
C MET A 4 -10.81 29.03 5.56
N LEU A 5 -10.99 30.15 4.83
CA LEU A 5 -10.70 30.24 3.40
C LEU A 5 -9.27 30.70 3.08
N GLU A 6 -8.61 31.40 4.00
CA GLU A 6 -7.23 31.88 3.80
C GLU A 6 -6.15 30.81 4.00
N SER A 7 -6.44 29.76 4.77
CA SER A 7 -5.50 28.62 4.94
C SER A 7 -5.49 27.65 3.76
N LEU A 8 -6.42 27.78 2.81
CA LEU A 8 -6.57 26.92 1.62
C LEU A 8 -5.84 27.46 0.38
N GLN A 9 -5.24 28.66 0.45
CA GLN A 9 -4.57 29.28 -0.73
C GLN A 9 -3.10 28.89 -0.93
N LEU A 10 -2.50 28.08 -0.09
CA LEU A 10 -1.03 27.89 -0.08
C LEU A 10 -0.49 26.68 -0.85
N ASN A 11 -1.31 25.90 -1.57
CA ASN A 11 -0.79 24.73 -2.34
C ASN A 11 -1.35 24.56 -3.76
N ILE A 12 -1.85 25.64 -4.41
CA ILE A 12 -2.41 25.55 -5.79
C ILE A 12 -1.36 25.83 -6.88
N ALA A 13 -0.10 26.04 -6.56
CA ALA A 13 0.90 26.58 -7.50
C ALA A 13 1.59 25.56 -8.43
N PHE A 14 1.18 24.28 -8.51
CA PHE A 14 1.91 23.28 -9.31
C PHE A 14 1.04 22.36 -10.19
N PHE A 15 -0.01 22.88 -10.83
CA PHE A 15 -0.64 22.16 -11.95
C PHE A 15 -0.83 23.09 -13.16
N PRO A 16 0.13 23.16 -14.09
CA PRO A 16 -0.15 23.68 -15.41
C PRO A 16 -0.82 22.57 -16.24
N VAL A 17 -2.01 22.82 -16.72
CA VAL A 17 -2.91 22.04 -17.58
C VAL A 17 -4.11 21.44 -16.84
N ILE A 18 -4.98 22.31 -16.32
CA ILE A 18 -6.41 22.00 -16.28
C ILE A 18 -7.15 23.28 -16.66
N THR A 19 -7.10 23.61 -17.94
CA THR A 19 -8.07 24.52 -18.52
C THR A 19 -9.33 23.70 -18.85
N THR A 20 -10.43 24.06 -18.21
CA THR A 20 -11.80 23.66 -18.52
C THR A 20 -12.31 22.38 -17.84
N ILE A 21 -12.35 22.36 -16.51
CA ILE A 21 -13.43 21.65 -15.82
C ILE A 21 -14.07 22.67 -14.85
N LYS A 22 -15.15 23.29 -15.30
CA LYS A 22 -16.08 23.97 -14.41
C LYS A 22 -16.79 22.89 -13.59
N SER A 23 -16.42 22.67 -12.32
CA SER A 23 -17.43 22.28 -11.34
C SER A 23 -16.86 22.19 -9.93
N SER A 24 -17.56 22.76 -9.00
CA SER A 24 -17.54 22.50 -7.57
C SER A 24 -17.46 21.00 -7.25
N THR A 25 -17.97 20.13 -8.10
CA THR A 25 -17.96 18.67 -7.99
C THR A 25 -16.53 18.09 -8.01
N PHE A 26 -15.64 18.60 -8.85
CA PHE A 26 -14.24 18.11 -8.91
C PHE A 26 -13.47 18.47 -7.62
N PHE A 27 -13.64 19.69 -7.12
CA PHE A 27 -13.05 20.09 -5.85
C PHE A 27 -13.61 19.30 -4.65
N ILE A 28 -14.91 19.01 -4.69
CA ILE A 28 -15.55 18.18 -3.66
C ILE A 28 -14.98 16.76 -3.68
N LEU A 29 -14.80 16.15 -4.86
CA LEU A 29 -14.23 14.80 -5.00
C LEU A 29 -12.78 14.76 -4.50
N LEU A 30 -11.92 15.70 -4.92
CA LEU A 30 -10.53 15.79 -4.41
C LEU A 30 -10.48 15.98 -2.89
N PHE A 31 -11.35 16.82 -2.36
CA PHE A 31 -11.43 17.02 -0.91
C PHE A 31 -11.90 15.76 -0.18
N MET A 32 -12.87 15.06 -0.73
CA MET A 32 -13.35 13.79 -0.16
C MET A 32 -12.26 12.71 -0.19
N ASP A 33 -11.50 12.60 -1.27
CA ASP A 33 -10.39 11.64 -1.37
C ASP A 33 -9.31 11.94 -0.34
N GLN A 34 -8.96 13.20 -0.12
CA GLN A 34 -8.02 13.59 0.94
C GLN A 34 -8.56 13.27 2.34
N VAL A 35 -9.84 13.52 2.60
CA VAL A 35 -10.48 13.21 3.89
C VAL A 35 -10.47 11.69 4.15
N ILE A 36 -10.78 10.89 3.13
CA ILE A 36 -10.75 9.43 3.21
C ILE A 36 -9.33 8.94 3.48
N THR A 37 -8.34 9.44 2.75
CA THR A 37 -6.93 9.08 2.92
C THR A 37 -6.46 9.40 4.34
N GLN A 38 -6.72 10.59 4.86
CA GLN A 38 -6.34 10.97 6.22
C GLN A 38 -7.05 10.12 7.29
N ARG A 39 -8.32 9.78 7.06
CA ARG A 39 -9.05 8.85 7.93
C ARG A 39 -8.40 7.47 7.94
N ASN A 40 -8.00 6.96 6.79
CA ASN A 40 -7.37 5.63 6.67
C ASN A 40 -6.00 5.61 7.34
N ILE A 41 -5.16 6.62 7.13
CA ILE A 41 -3.87 6.78 7.83
C ILE A 41 -4.08 6.75 9.35
N ARG A 42 -5.05 7.53 9.86
CA ARG A 42 -5.37 7.55 11.29
C ARG A 42 -5.86 6.19 11.80
N THR A 43 -6.67 5.49 11.01
CA THR A 43 -7.17 4.16 11.36
C THR A 43 -6.02 3.17 11.50
N ILE A 44 -5.09 3.15 10.54
CA ILE A 44 -3.91 2.28 10.54
C ILE A 44 -3.02 2.63 11.75
N SER A 45 -2.68 3.91 11.93
CA SER A 45 -1.85 4.37 13.06
C SER A 45 -2.43 3.97 14.40
N ASN A 46 -3.72 4.23 14.61
CA ASN A 46 -4.41 3.85 15.84
C ASN A 46 -4.42 2.34 16.07
N TYR A 47 -4.56 1.55 15.01
CA TYR A 47 -4.52 0.09 15.11
C TYR A 47 -3.12 -0.38 15.55
N LEU A 48 -2.06 0.08 14.88
CA LEU A 48 -0.67 -0.29 15.22
C LEU A 48 -0.34 0.11 16.66
N CYS A 49 -0.68 1.34 17.06
CA CYS A 49 -0.44 1.81 18.43
C CYS A 49 -1.17 0.95 19.49
N ARG A 50 -2.44 0.58 19.24
CA ARG A 50 -3.21 -0.29 20.16
C ARG A 50 -2.68 -1.71 20.24
N ALA A 51 -2.14 -2.22 19.12
CA ALA A 51 -1.49 -3.52 19.05
C ALA A 51 -0.05 -3.52 19.62
N GLY A 52 0.46 -2.35 20.06
CA GLY A 52 1.81 -2.20 20.59
C GLY A 52 2.90 -2.31 19.53
N ILE A 53 2.55 -2.16 18.24
CA ILE A 53 3.48 -2.29 17.12
C ILE A 53 4.26 -0.99 16.95
N VAL A 54 5.59 -1.11 16.93
CA VAL A 54 6.50 0.04 16.79
C VAL A 54 6.76 0.31 15.30
N PHE A 55 6.65 1.57 14.91
CA PHE A 55 6.96 2.04 13.56
C PHE A 55 7.55 3.44 13.58
N GLU A 56 8.34 3.77 12.57
CA GLU A 56 8.87 5.11 12.32
C GLU A 56 8.18 5.71 11.09
N ALA A 57 7.55 6.88 11.24
CA ALA A 57 6.82 7.54 10.16
C ALA A 57 7.65 8.66 9.53
N PHE A 58 7.68 8.70 8.19
CA PHE A 58 8.41 9.68 7.38
C PHE A 58 7.42 10.32 6.40
N HIS A 59 7.43 11.66 6.34
CA HIS A 59 6.71 12.43 5.33
C HIS A 59 7.65 12.81 4.18
N HIS A 60 7.16 12.75 2.97
CA HIS A 60 7.91 13.08 1.76
C HIS A 60 6.97 13.54 0.64
N GLU A 61 7.51 14.08 -0.43
CA GLU A 61 6.72 14.36 -1.64
C GLU A 61 6.11 13.07 -2.19
N PRO A 62 4.94 13.14 -2.86
CA PRO A 62 4.28 11.97 -3.43
C PRO A 62 5.21 11.15 -4.33
N VAL A 63 5.37 9.88 -3.99
CA VAL A 63 6.18 8.92 -4.75
C VAL A 63 5.38 8.42 -5.95
N LEU A 64 5.95 8.56 -7.14
CA LEU A 64 5.34 8.12 -8.40
C LEU A 64 6.07 6.94 -9.04
N THR A 65 7.31 6.68 -8.61
CA THR A 65 8.16 5.63 -9.21
C THR A 65 8.78 4.73 -8.14
N CYS A 66 9.08 3.47 -8.51
CA CYS A 66 9.79 2.55 -7.63
C CYS A 66 11.18 3.06 -7.22
N GLU A 67 11.86 3.81 -8.11
CA GLU A 67 13.19 4.36 -7.83
C GLU A 67 13.16 5.43 -6.73
N GLU A 68 12.15 6.30 -6.73
CA GLU A 68 11.92 7.26 -5.65
C GLU A 68 11.64 6.54 -4.33
N GLY A 69 10.76 5.51 -4.36
CA GLY A 69 10.45 4.70 -3.19
C GLY A 69 11.67 3.99 -2.60
N LYS A 70 12.57 3.47 -3.44
CA LYS A 70 13.84 2.86 -2.99
C LYS A 70 14.73 3.85 -2.26
N LYS A 71 14.88 5.07 -2.79
CA LYS A 71 15.70 6.11 -2.15
C LYS A 71 15.15 6.48 -0.77
N ILE A 72 13.83 6.62 -0.66
CA ILE A 72 13.18 6.93 0.62
C ILE A 72 13.40 5.79 1.61
N ALA A 73 13.15 4.53 1.20
CA ALA A 73 13.35 3.37 2.05
C ALA A 73 14.81 3.25 2.52
N GLN A 74 15.77 3.45 1.62
CA GLN A 74 17.20 3.43 1.94
C GLN A 74 17.56 4.51 2.97
N ASN A 75 17.08 5.73 2.81
CA ASN A 75 17.29 6.82 3.74
C ASN A 75 16.68 6.53 5.12
N ALA A 76 15.58 5.81 5.17
CA ALA A 76 14.93 5.35 6.40
C ALA A 76 15.61 4.12 7.02
N GLY A 77 16.60 3.51 6.36
CA GLY A 77 17.21 2.26 6.81
C GLY A 77 16.24 1.08 6.77
N ALA A 78 15.43 1.00 5.70
CA ALA A 78 14.44 -0.04 5.46
C ALA A 78 14.55 -0.57 4.03
N HIS A 79 14.00 -1.74 3.77
CA HIS A 79 13.90 -2.29 2.43
C HIS A 79 12.59 -1.84 1.75
N CYS A 80 12.70 -1.34 0.53
CA CYS A 80 11.54 -1.06 -0.30
C CYS A 80 10.87 -2.38 -0.70
N CYS A 81 9.57 -2.38 -0.75
CA CYS A 81 8.80 -3.47 -1.32
C CYS A 81 7.70 -2.92 -2.23
N LYS A 82 7.22 -3.72 -3.16
CA LYS A 82 6.02 -3.41 -3.92
C LYS A 82 4.93 -4.40 -3.62
N SER A 83 3.73 -3.91 -3.46
CA SER A 83 2.55 -4.69 -3.18
C SER A 83 1.62 -4.69 -4.38
N LEU A 84 1.14 -5.86 -4.77
CA LEU A 84 0.30 -6.07 -5.94
C LEU A 84 -0.96 -6.82 -5.50
N LEU A 85 -2.13 -6.20 -5.61
CA LEU A 85 -3.39 -6.89 -5.41
C LEU A 85 -3.84 -7.50 -6.73
N LEU A 86 -3.95 -8.82 -6.74
CA LEU A 86 -4.35 -9.62 -7.88
C LEU A 86 -5.66 -10.32 -7.60
N ARG A 87 -6.37 -10.65 -8.66
CA ARG A 87 -7.62 -11.42 -8.55
C ARG A 87 -7.67 -12.59 -9.53
N ASN A 88 -8.35 -13.65 -9.09
CA ASN A 88 -8.84 -14.73 -9.93
C ASN A 88 -10.30 -14.97 -9.59
N LYS A 89 -11.22 -14.58 -10.48
CA LYS A 89 -12.68 -14.59 -10.21
C LYS A 89 -13.02 -13.77 -8.97
N LYS A 90 -13.40 -14.43 -7.87
CA LYS A 90 -13.77 -13.82 -6.58
C LYS A 90 -12.68 -13.96 -5.49
N ARG A 91 -11.50 -14.53 -5.83
CA ARG A 91 -10.36 -14.65 -4.90
C ARG A 91 -9.40 -13.50 -5.13
N PHE A 92 -8.90 -12.94 -4.05
CA PHE A 92 -7.93 -11.85 -4.07
C PHE A 92 -6.63 -12.27 -3.40
N PHE A 93 -5.52 -11.79 -3.95
CA PHE A 93 -4.17 -12.17 -3.52
C PHE A 93 -3.30 -10.92 -3.44
N LEU A 94 -2.81 -10.61 -2.25
CA LEU A 94 -1.86 -9.52 -2.05
C LEU A 94 -0.44 -10.09 -2.04
N PHE A 95 0.30 -9.84 -3.12
CA PHE A 95 1.72 -10.17 -3.21
C PHE A 95 2.55 -8.99 -2.72
N VAL A 96 3.49 -9.26 -1.80
CA VAL A 96 4.52 -8.30 -1.37
C VAL A 96 5.87 -8.86 -1.80
N ILE A 97 6.51 -8.16 -2.74
CA ILE A 97 7.72 -8.64 -3.44
C ILE A 97 8.79 -7.54 -3.47
N PRO A 98 10.06 -7.89 -3.74
CA PRO A 98 11.11 -6.89 -3.96
C PRO A 98 10.76 -5.93 -5.10
N PRO A 99 11.17 -4.65 -5.02
CA PRO A 99 10.79 -3.63 -6.01
C PRO A 99 11.36 -3.93 -7.40
N ASP A 100 12.55 -4.53 -7.47
CA ASP A 100 13.26 -4.83 -8.72
C ASP A 100 12.80 -6.13 -9.37
N ASP A 101 12.14 -7.01 -8.61
CA ASP A 101 11.69 -8.27 -9.16
C ASP A 101 10.54 -8.06 -10.15
N ARG A 102 10.72 -8.56 -11.37
CA ARG A 102 9.63 -8.59 -12.35
C ARG A 102 8.59 -9.61 -11.90
N PHE A 103 7.36 -9.14 -11.70
CA PHE A 103 6.25 -10.03 -11.36
C PHE A 103 5.88 -10.91 -12.58
N SER A 104 5.76 -12.22 -12.35
CA SER A 104 5.30 -13.19 -13.34
C SER A 104 3.91 -13.72 -12.94
N ALA A 105 2.88 -13.29 -13.67
CA ALA A 105 1.52 -13.79 -13.44
C ALA A 105 1.40 -15.31 -13.67
N LYS A 106 2.25 -15.88 -14.55
CA LYS A 106 2.32 -17.32 -14.80
C LYS A 106 2.82 -18.06 -13.56
N GLU A 107 4.00 -17.70 -13.04
CA GLU A 107 4.57 -18.32 -11.84
C GLU A 107 3.64 -18.16 -10.62
N ALA A 108 3.04 -16.97 -10.47
CA ALA A 108 2.08 -16.73 -9.41
C ALA A 108 0.83 -17.60 -9.53
N SER A 109 0.29 -17.78 -10.73
CA SER A 109 -0.87 -18.66 -10.95
C SER A 109 -0.56 -20.13 -10.72
N GLU A 110 0.62 -20.60 -11.11
CA GLU A 110 1.13 -21.94 -10.84
C GLU A 110 1.29 -22.18 -9.32
N PHE A 111 1.92 -21.23 -8.62
CA PHE A 111 2.07 -21.25 -7.16
C PHE A 111 0.72 -21.29 -6.42
N LEU A 112 -0.25 -20.53 -6.89
CA LEU A 112 -1.58 -20.48 -6.28
C LEU A 112 -2.48 -21.65 -6.66
N GLY A 113 -2.10 -22.43 -7.68
CA GLY A 113 -2.94 -23.51 -8.22
C GLY A 113 -4.24 -22.96 -8.83
N CYS A 114 -4.17 -21.78 -9.44
CA CYS A 114 -5.33 -21.13 -10.05
C CYS A 114 -5.08 -20.80 -11.52
N GLY A 115 -6.15 -20.41 -12.24
CA GLY A 115 -6.04 -19.97 -13.63
C GLY A 115 -5.52 -18.53 -13.72
N HIS A 116 -5.96 -17.85 -14.77
CA HIS A 116 -5.53 -16.48 -15.08
C HIS A 116 -5.67 -15.51 -13.90
N LEU A 117 -4.59 -14.79 -13.61
CA LEU A 117 -4.55 -13.68 -12.66
C LEU A 117 -4.61 -12.34 -13.40
N SER A 118 -5.40 -11.41 -12.90
CA SER A 118 -5.42 -10.02 -13.32
C SER A 118 -5.19 -9.10 -12.14
N PHE A 119 -4.74 -7.87 -12.39
CA PHE A 119 -4.72 -6.86 -11.34
C PHE A 119 -6.14 -6.54 -10.88
N ALA A 120 -6.30 -6.28 -9.59
CA ALA A 120 -7.55 -5.79 -9.05
C ALA A 120 -7.89 -4.41 -9.63
N ALA A 121 -9.18 -4.13 -9.74
CA ALA A 121 -9.69 -2.83 -10.16
C ALA A 121 -9.51 -1.79 -9.05
N GLU A 122 -9.61 -0.51 -9.40
CA GLU A 122 -9.44 0.61 -8.45
C GLU A 122 -10.48 0.54 -7.33
N GLU A 123 -11.72 0.19 -7.67
CA GLU A 123 -12.82 0.02 -6.73
C GLU A 123 -12.54 -1.12 -5.74
N GLU A 124 -11.92 -2.20 -6.21
CA GLU A 124 -11.53 -3.34 -5.36
C GLU A 124 -10.38 -2.99 -4.41
N LEU A 125 -9.42 -2.14 -4.86
CA LEU A 125 -8.37 -1.60 -3.98
C LEU A 125 -8.96 -0.74 -2.87
N ALA A 126 -9.89 0.15 -3.22
CA ALA A 126 -10.55 1.02 -2.26
C ALA A 126 -11.42 0.22 -1.26
N GLU A 127 -12.19 -0.76 -1.74
CA GLU A 127 -13.08 -1.58 -0.91
C GLU A 127 -12.31 -2.49 0.04
N LEU A 128 -11.31 -3.22 -0.48
CA LEU A 128 -10.62 -4.27 0.28
C LEU A 128 -9.48 -3.73 1.15
N LEU A 129 -8.73 -2.75 0.63
CA LEU A 129 -7.50 -2.29 1.28
C LEU A 129 -7.51 -0.80 1.66
N GLY A 130 -8.62 -0.08 1.38
CA GLY A 130 -8.74 1.35 1.67
C GLY A 130 -7.70 2.22 0.95
N THR A 131 -7.25 1.81 -0.24
CA THR A 131 -6.14 2.42 -0.95
C THR A 131 -6.43 2.58 -2.45
N PHE A 132 -5.46 3.09 -3.18
CA PHE A 132 -5.51 3.31 -4.62
C PHE A 132 -4.23 2.77 -5.29
N ARG A 133 -4.22 2.75 -6.63
CA ARG A 133 -3.06 2.30 -7.39
C ARG A 133 -1.85 3.20 -7.12
N GLY A 134 -0.72 2.58 -6.80
CA GLY A 134 0.51 3.29 -6.40
C GLY A 134 0.70 3.42 -4.88
N ALA A 135 -0.36 3.17 -4.08
CA ALA A 135 -0.28 3.20 -2.62
C ALA A 135 -0.68 1.85 -1.97
N VAL A 136 -0.75 0.77 -2.76
CA VAL A 136 -1.08 -0.57 -2.24
C VAL A 136 0.00 -1.04 -1.27
N CYS A 137 -0.43 -1.47 -0.08
CA CYS A 137 0.46 -1.93 0.98
C CYS A 137 -0.22 -2.99 1.85
N LEU A 138 0.58 -3.84 2.48
CA LEU A 138 0.07 -4.85 3.42
C LEU A 138 -0.69 -4.26 4.62
N LEU A 139 -0.42 -3.01 5.01
CA LEU A 139 -1.16 -2.33 6.07
C LEU A 139 -2.66 -2.14 5.71
N GLY A 140 -3.00 -2.18 4.43
CA GLY A 140 -4.38 -2.16 3.96
C GLY A 140 -5.21 -3.36 4.43
N LEU A 141 -4.59 -4.48 4.79
CA LEU A 141 -5.29 -5.66 5.36
C LEU A 141 -6.09 -5.32 6.63
N ILE A 142 -5.77 -4.21 7.30
CA ILE A 142 -6.56 -3.69 8.43
C ILE A 142 -8.01 -3.40 8.03
N PHE A 143 -8.28 -3.12 6.75
CA PHE A 143 -9.62 -2.84 6.21
C PHE A 143 -10.36 -4.09 5.73
N ASP A 144 -9.66 -5.17 5.38
CA ASP A 144 -10.27 -6.43 4.94
C ASP A 144 -10.81 -7.25 6.12
N LYS A 145 -11.96 -6.82 6.64
CA LYS A 145 -12.61 -7.45 7.80
C LYS A 145 -13.19 -8.83 7.52
N GLU A 146 -13.42 -9.14 6.27
CA GLU A 146 -14.00 -10.42 5.85
C GLU A 146 -12.92 -11.44 5.42
N HIS A 147 -11.64 -11.09 5.50
CA HIS A 147 -10.50 -11.91 5.11
C HIS A 147 -10.62 -12.45 3.68
N LYS A 148 -11.07 -11.58 2.75
CA LYS A 148 -11.19 -11.90 1.33
C LYS A 148 -9.84 -12.00 0.62
N VAL A 149 -8.79 -11.37 1.19
CA VAL A 149 -7.47 -11.25 0.59
C VAL A 149 -6.53 -12.29 1.18
N GLU A 150 -5.96 -13.16 0.36
CA GLU A 150 -4.87 -14.06 0.75
C GLU A 150 -3.54 -13.29 0.66
N LEU A 151 -2.74 -13.30 1.73
CA LEU A 151 -1.44 -12.63 1.76
C LEU A 151 -0.32 -13.57 1.31
N ILE A 152 0.49 -13.10 0.36
CA ILE A 152 1.66 -13.80 -0.16
C ILE A 152 2.89 -12.91 0.03
N LEU A 153 3.86 -13.39 0.80
CA LEU A 153 5.13 -12.71 1.04
C LEU A 153 6.25 -13.41 0.26
N ASP A 154 7.02 -12.62 -0.47
CA ASP A 154 8.24 -13.14 -1.09
C ASP A 154 9.27 -13.49 0.00
N GLU A 155 10.00 -14.60 -0.18
CA GLU A 155 11.01 -15.05 0.76
C GLU A 155 12.09 -14.00 1.03
N LYS A 156 12.46 -13.21 0.01
CA LYS A 156 13.44 -12.13 0.16
C LYS A 156 12.93 -11.00 1.06
N ILE A 157 11.63 -10.71 1.00
CA ILE A 157 10.99 -9.71 1.87
C ILE A 157 10.92 -10.21 3.32
N LEU A 158 10.61 -11.49 3.52
CA LEU A 158 10.61 -12.10 4.86
C LEU A 158 11.98 -12.05 5.54
N ASN A 159 13.05 -12.07 4.77
CA ASN A 159 14.43 -12.02 5.28
C ASN A 159 14.95 -10.60 5.53
N CYS A 160 14.13 -9.57 5.31
CA CYS A 160 14.48 -8.19 5.64
C CYS A 160 14.26 -7.91 7.13
N ASP A 161 15.14 -7.16 7.76
CA ASP A 161 14.93 -6.69 9.14
C ASP A 161 13.78 -5.67 9.21
N PHE A 162 13.77 -4.71 8.30
CA PHE A 162 12.78 -3.64 8.21
C PHE A 162 12.31 -3.46 6.78
N ILE A 163 11.02 -3.24 6.62
CA ILE A 163 10.42 -2.86 5.33
C ILE A 163 9.79 -1.47 5.43
N ASN A 164 9.72 -0.82 4.27
CA ASN A 164 9.04 0.45 4.09
C ASN A 164 7.61 0.19 3.63
N CYS A 165 6.64 0.63 4.43
CA CYS A 165 5.22 0.50 4.17
C CYS A 165 4.60 1.87 3.88
N HIS A 166 3.60 1.91 3.01
CA HIS A 166 2.77 3.09 2.78
C HIS A 166 1.46 2.95 3.55
N PRO A 167 1.05 3.93 4.38
CA PRO A 167 -0.22 3.83 5.10
C PRO A 167 -1.42 4.23 4.22
N CYS A 168 -1.59 3.53 3.07
CA CYS A 168 -2.62 3.80 2.05
C CYS A 168 -2.51 5.18 1.41
N THR A 169 -1.30 5.74 1.36
CA THR A 169 -0.96 7.00 0.67
C THR A 169 0.43 6.88 0.06
N ASN A 170 0.78 7.76 -0.85
CA ASN A 170 2.09 7.79 -1.51
C ASN A 170 2.99 8.96 -1.10
N ASP A 171 2.61 9.72 -0.07
CA ASP A 171 3.35 10.85 0.51
C ASP A 171 3.88 10.59 1.93
N GLN A 172 3.67 9.37 2.42
CA GLN A 172 4.19 8.90 3.70
C GLN A 172 4.75 7.49 3.57
N SER A 173 5.82 7.25 4.31
CA SER A 173 6.45 5.94 4.44
C SER A 173 6.65 5.61 5.91
N TRP A 174 6.32 4.38 6.28
CA TRP A 174 6.47 3.89 7.64
C TRP A 174 7.42 2.70 7.65
N LYS A 175 8.52 2.82 8.39
CA LYS A 175 9.46 1.74 8.62
C LYS A 175 8.94 0.85 9.74
N ILE A 176 8.76 -0.42 9.44
CA ILE A 176 8.26 -1.44 10.39
C ILE A 176 9.18 -2.67 10.28
N SER A 177 9.53 -3.28 11.40
CA SER A 177 10.30 -4.53 11.34
C SER A 177 9.44 -5.68 10.81
N MET A 178 10.05 -6.59 10.05
CA MET A 178 9.34 -7.78 9.59
C MET A 178 8.84 -8.64 10.77
N LYS A 179 9.59 -8.65 11.87
CA LYS A 179 9.17 -9.33 13.09
C LYS A 179 7.89 -8.74 13.68
N GLU A 180 7.77 -7.41 13.74
CA GLU A 180 6.52 -6.76 14.17
C GLU A 180 5.34 -7.14 13.26
N ILE A 181 5.59 -7.28 11.96
CA ILE A 181 4.56 -7.66 10.99
C ILE A 181 4.15 -9.12 11.19
N THR A 182 5.11 -10.05 11.21
CA THR A 182 4.81 -11.49 11.25
C THR A 182 4.34 -11.98 12.61
N ASP A 183 4.93 -11.48 13.70
CA ASP A 183 4.68 -12.00 15.04
C ASP A 183 3.54 -11.25 15.77
N HIS A 184 3.24 -10.01 15.36
CA HIS A 184 2.26 -9.17 16.05
C HIS A 184 1.14 -8.68 15.13
N LEU A 185 1.43 -7.97 14.02
CA LEU A 185 0.39 -7.39 13.18
C LEU A 185 -0.50 -8.45 12.54
N LEU A 186 0.07 -9.37 11.78
CA LEU A 186 -0.71 -10.37 11.06
C LEU A 186 -1.52 -11.27 12.00
N PRO A 187 -0.95 -11.81 13.11
CA PRO A 187 -1.74 -12.56 14.09
C PRO A 187 -2.85 -11.73 14.73
N SER A 188 -2.62 -10.46 15.07
CA SER A 188 -3.65 -9.58 15.66
C SER A 188 -4.81 -9.29 14.70
N LEU A 189 -4.55 -9.35 13.41
CA LEU A 189 -5.56 -9.23 12.35
C LEU A 189 -6.21 -10.59 12.01
N GLY A 190 -5.70 -11.71 12.53
CA GLY A 190 -6.14 -13.06 12.17
C GLY A 190 -5.66 -13.51 10.79
N TYR A 191 -4.58 -12.91 10.27
CA TYR A 191 -3.99 -13.27 8.99
C TYR A 191 -2.88 -14.29 9.14
N SER A 192 -2.86 -15.25 8.23
CA SER A 192 -1.69 -16.05 7.86
C SER A 192 -1.18 -15.60 6.49
N TYR A 193 0.03 -16.05 6.13
CA TYR A 193 0.61 -15.77 4.82
C TYR A 193 1.21 -17.04 4.20
N ARG A 194 1.34 -17.02 2.89
CA ARG A 194 2.09 -18.04 2.13
C ARG A 194 3.40 -17.42 1.66
N VAL A 195 4.46 -18.25 1.64
CA VAL A 195 5.78 -17.82 1.19
C VAL A 195 5.92 -18.12 -0.30
N PHE A 196 6.16 -17.09 -1.09
CA PHE A 196 6.46 -17.21 -2.51
C PHE A 196 7.98 -17.22 -2.72
N LYS A 197 8.45 -18.27 -3.38
CA LYS A 197 9.82 -18.36 -3.86
C LYS A 197 9.78 -18.27 -5.37
N LYS A 198 10.36 -17.21 -5.90
CA LYS A 198 10.51 -17.09 -7.34
C LYS A 198 11.51 -18.11 -7.84
N SER A 199 11.16 -18.84 -8.90
CA SER A 199 12.08 -19.75 -9.55
C SER A 199 13.30 -18.99 -10.07
N ASP A 200 14.47 -19.55 -9.83
CA ASP A 200 15.71 -18.96 -10.31
C ASP A 200 15.73 -19.07 -11.85
N PRO A 201 15.90 -17.97 -12.60
CA PRO A 201 15.88 -18.01 -14.07
C PRO A 201 17.04 -18.82 -14.69
N LEU A 202 17.95 -19.39 -13.85
CA LEU A 202 19.11 -20.19 -14.25
C LEU A 202 19.02 -21.65 -13.80
N ALA A 203 17.86 -22.10 -13.30
CA ALA A 203 17.66 -23.51 -12.93
C ALA A 203 17.00 -24.31 -14.06
#